data_f69cfb2dfeaa9b97dffded58fe0748b3
#
_entry.id   f69cfb2dfeaa9b97dffded58fe0748b3
#
_cell.length_a   1.000
_cell.length_b   1.000
_cell.length_c   1.000
_cell.angle_alpha   90.00
_cell.angle_beta   90.00
_cell.angle_gamma   90.00
#
_symmetry.space_group_name_H-M   'P 1'
#
loop_
_entity.id
_entity.type
_entity.pdbx_description
1 polymer ?
#
loop_
_entity_poly.entity_id
_entity_poly.type
_entity_poly.pdbx_seq_one_letter_code
_entity_poly.pdbx_strand_id
1 'polypeptide(L)'
;MSLVQTPADDPKTAAAEDHEVAAATKSGRPTAKDAALLAFVSSIGPFAANAYVPAFDEIGQHYGVGLVSVQQTLSIYLAAFACTSLLIGAASDAFGRKAVLALSMTVFAVSSLGLLFADSMEAFFIWRFVMGMAAAAGPVVTQAIVRDRWSGGDAAKIIALIAVIFGLAPALAPVVGGELTVHLGWRSIFIF
;
A
#
# COMPACT_ATOMS: atom_id res chain seq x y z
N MET A 1 -61.24 -21.67 -4.22
CA MET A 1 -60.33 -21.41 -5.35
C MET A 1 -59.12 -20.73 -4.75
N SER A 2 -58.14 -21.56 -4.35
CA SER A 2 -56.93 -21.10 -3.61
C SER A 2 -55.91 -20.61 -4.66
N LEU A 3 -55.55 -19.34 -4.59
CA LEU A 3 -54.49 -18.76 -5.42
C LEU A 3 -53.12 -19.35 -4.94
N VAL A 4 -52.55 -20.19 -5.77
CA VAL A 4 -51.17 -20.67 -5.60
C VAL A 4 -50.26 -19.45 -5.86
N GLN A 5 -49.72 -18.87 -4.84
CA GLN A 5 -48.63 -17.88 -4.96
C GLN A 5 -47.41 -18.59 -5.56
N THR A 6 -47.00 -18.10 -6.74
CA THR A 6 -45.77 -18.54 -7.39
C THR A 6 -44.56 -18.07 -6.57
N PRO A 7 -43.51 -18.89 -6.35
CA PRO A 7 -42.33 -18.52 -5.50
C PRO A 7 -41.50 -17.35 -6.02
N ALA A 8 -41.85 -16.81 -7.20
CA ALA A 8 -41.09 -15.74 -7.89
C ALA A 8 -41.34 -14.31 -7.36
N ASP A 9 -42.31 -14.10 -6.44
CA ASP A 9 -42.72 -12.77 -5.98
C ASP A 9 -42.27 -12.44 -4.55
N ASP A 10 -41.35 -13.23 -3.97
CA ASP A 10 -40.77 -12.89 -2.67
C ASP A 10 -39.59 -11.92 -2.87
N PRO A 11 -39.66 -10.66 -2.36
CA PRO A 11 -38.59 -9.68 -2.51
C PRO A 11 -37.25 -10.15 -1.89
N LYS A 12 -37.27 -11.14 -1.00
CA LYS A 12 -36.08 -11.78 -0.47
C LYS A 12 -35.40 -12.72 -1.47
N THR A 13 -36.19 -13.40 -2.32
CA THR A 13 -35.67 -14.29 -3.37
C THR A 13 -35.08 -13.46 -4.52
N ALA A 14 -35.74 -12.37 -4.91
CA ALA A 14 -35.24 -11.46 -5.93
C ALA A 14 -33.93 -10.76 -5.46
N ALA A 15 -33.84 -10.32 -4.20
CA ALA A 15 -32.63 -9.75 -3.65
C ALA A 15 -31.49 -10.77 -3.54
N ALA A 16 -31.79 -12.06 -3.28
CA ALA A 16 -30.79 -13.13 -3.24
C ALA A 16 -30.29 -13.47 -4.66
N GLU A 17 -31.17 -13.49 -5.66
CA GLU A 17 -30.80 -13.69 -7.06
C GLU A 17 -29.99 -12.53 -7.61
N ASP A 18 -30.32 -11.27 -7.28
CA ASP A 18 -29.53 -10.09 -7.65
C ASP A 18 -28.14 -10.10 -7.01
N HIS A 19 -28.03 -10.57 -5.76
CA HIS A 19 -26.75 -10.76 -5.10
C HIS A 19 -25.93 -11.90 -5.73
N GLU A 20 -26.56 -12.98 -6.15
CA GLU A 20 -25.92 -14.13 -6.79
C GLU A 20 -25.48 -13.79 -8.22
N VAL A 21 -26.29 -13.04 -8.97
CA VAL A 21 -25.95 -12.52 -10.31
C VAL A 21 -24.82 -11.48 -10.22
N ALA A 22 -24.84 -10.60 -9.23
CA ALA A 22 -23.77 -9.65 -8.97
C ALA A 22 -22.45 -10.35 -8.55
N ALA A 23 -22.54 -11.47 -7.82
CA ALA A 23 -21.39 -12.31 -7.48
C ALA A 23 -20.85 -13.09 -8.69
N ALA A 24 -21.70 -13.52 -9.60
CA ALA A 24 -21.33 -14.26 -10.81
C ALA A 24 -20.66 -13.39 -11.88
N THR A 25 -20.88 -12.07 -11.85
CA THR A 25 -20.24 -11.08 -12.76
C THR A 25 -18.82 -10.68 -12.33
N LYS A 26 -18.37 -11.08 -11.13
CA LYS A 26 -17.00 -10.83 -10.69
C LYS A 26 -16.04 -11.75 -11.43
N SER A 27 -14.99 -11.15 -11.96
CA SER A 27 -13.91 -11.77 -12.76
C SER A 27 -13.48 -13.13 -12.20
N GLY A 28 -13.14 -14.08 -13.08
CA GLY A 28 -12.78 -15.47 -12.76
C GLY A 28 -11.79 -15.64 -11.61
N ARG A 29 -11.47 -16.89 -11.28
CA ARG A 29 -10.57 -17.23 -10.14
C ARG A 29 -9.29 -16.42 -10.15
N PRO A 30 -8.85 -15.87 -8.99
CA PRO A 30 -7.63 -15.10 -8.91
C PRO A 30 -6.43 -15.95 -9.32
N THR A 31 -5.54 -15.39 -10.13
CA THR A 31 -4.27 -16.06 -10.43
C THR A 31 -3.26 -15.79 -9.32
N ALA A 32 -2.30 -16.70 -9.14
CA ALA A 32 -1.20 -16.48 -8.21
C ALA A 32 -0.41 -15.20 -8.53
N LYS A 33 -0.36 -14.81 -9.81
CA LYS A 33 0.30 -13.57 -10.27
C LYS A 33 -0.44 -12.32 -9.77
N ASP A 34 -1.78 -12.30 -9.86
CA ASP A 34 -2.57 -11.16 -9.38
C ASP A 34 -2.39 -10.97 -7.86
N ALA A 35 -2.47 -12.08 -7.11
CA ALA A 35 -2.29 -12.05 -5.67
C ALA A 35 -0.88 -11.57 -5.27
N ALA A 36 0.17 -12.09 -5.93
CA ALA A 36 1.55 -11.71 -5.67
C ALA A 36 1.81 -10.22 -6.00
N LEU A 37 1.29 -9.73 -7.14
CA LEU A 37 1.44 -8.34 -7.54
C LEU A 37 0.77 -7.39 -6.55
N LEU A 38 -0.47 -7.68 -6.15
CA LEU A 38 -1.21 -6.86 -5.19
C LEU A 38 -0.54 -6.87 -3.81
N ALA A 39 -0.05 -8.02 -3.36
CA ALA A 39 0.66 -8.15 -2.10
C ALA A 39 2.00 -7.39 -2.13
N PHE A 40 2.76 -7.48 -3.23
CA PHE A 40 4.01 -6.74 -3.42
C PHE A 40 3.77 -5.22 -3.36
N VAL A 41 2.82 -4.71 -4.15
CA VAL A 41 2.48 -3.28 -4.16
C VAL A 41 2.03 -2.79 -2.78
N SER A 42 1.25 -3.60 -2.05
CA SER A 42 0.83 -3.25 -0.69
C SER A 42 1.99 -3.16 0.30
N SER A 43 3.07 -3.92 0.10
CA SER A 43 4.19 -4.00 1.02
C SER A 43 5.26 -2.91 0.81
N ILE A 44 5.26 -2.23 -0.33
CA ILE A 44 6.26 -1.19 -0.66
C ILE A 44 6.33 -0.11 0.43
N GLY A 45 5.18 0.40 0.88
CA GLY A 45 5.12 1.43 1.91
C GLY A 45 5.73 1.00 3.25
N PRO A 46 5.25 -0.08 3.88
CA PRO A 46 5.83 -0.62 5.12
C PRO A 46 7.30 -0.99 5.00
N PHE A 47 7.72 -1.53 3.86
CA PHE A 47 9.11 -1.84 3.60
C PHE A 47 9.97 -0.56 3.60
N ALA A 48 9.61 0.45 2.81
CA ALA A 48 10.34 1.72 2.73
C ALA A 48 10.34 2.51 4.05
N ALA A 49 9.30 2.34 4.88
CA ALA A 49 9.27 2.94 6.21
C ALA A 49 10.35 2.39 7.14
N ASN A 50 10.72 1.13 7.00
CA ASN A 50 11.60 0.44 7.94
C ASN A 50 13.00 0.12 7.39
N ALA A 51 13.19 0.10 6.07
CA ALA A 51 14.46 -0.27 5.44
C ALA A 51 15.62 0.68 5.81
N TYR A 52 15.35 1.96 6.04
CA TYR A 52 16.40 2.93 6.35
C TYR A 52 16.69 3.10 7.87
N VAL A 53 15.94 2.40 8.74
CA VAL A 53 16.14 2.49 10.19
C VAL A 53 17.58 2.15 10.62
N PRO A 54 18.24 1.11 10.06
CA PRO A 54 19.65 0.82 10.38
C PRO A 54 20.63 1.93 9.99
N ALA A 55 20.24 2.80 9.05
CA ALA A 55 21.10 3.89 8.55
C ALA A 55 20.93 5.21 9.33
N PHE A 56 20.15 5.23 10.40
CA PHE A 56 19.84 6.47 11.14
C PHE A 56 21.09 7.21 11.63
N ASP A 57 22.09 6.49 12.11
CA ASP A 57 23.33 7.09 12.60
C ASP A 57 24.15 7.71 11.47
N GLU A 58 24.26 7.04 10.31
CA GLU A 58 24.95 7.58 9.13
C GLU A 58 24.23 8.82 8.57
N ILE A 59 22.90 8.78 8.51
CA ILE A 59 22.07 9.91 8.07
C ILE A 59 22.26 11.09 9.03
N GLY A 60 22.25 10.85 10.34
CA GLY A 60 22.47 11.86 11.37
C GLY A 60 23.83 12.52 11.24
N GLN A 61 24.89 11.72 11.05
CA GLN A 61 26.26 12.21 10.83
C GLN A 61 26.37 12.99 9.53
N HIS A 62 25.75 12.51 8.44
CA HIS A 62 25.79 13.18 7.13
C HIS A 62 25.20 14.59 7.16
N TYR A 63 24.07 14.76 7.83
CA TYR A 63 23.39 16.07 7.94
C TYR A 63 23.79 16.87 9.18
N GLY A 64 24.65 16.34 10.04
CA GLY A 64 25.07 17.00 11.28
C GLY A 64 23.94 17.19 12.28
N VAL A 65 22.98 16.26 12.34
CA VAL A 65 21.80 16.31 13.21
C VAL A 65 21.76 15.14 14.19
N GLY A 66 21.07 15.33 15.32
CA GLY A 66 20.90 14.26 16.30
C GLY A 66 19.92 13.17 15.82
N LEU A 67 20.03 11.98 16.43
CA LEU A 67 19.20 10.82 16.15
C LEU A 67 17.69 11.12 16.20
N VAL A 68 17.26 11.99 17.12
CA VAL A 68 15.85 12.39 17.26
C VAL A 68 15.33 13.06 15.98
N SER A 69 16.13 13.92 15.34
CA SER A 69 15.74 14.55 14.08
C SER A 69 15.58 13.53 12.96
N VAL A 70 16.45 12.52 12.89
CA VAL A 70 16.32 11.44 11.90
C VAL A 70 15.07 10.60 12.18
N GLN A 71 14.80 10.26 13.44
CA GLN A 71 13.56 9.54 13.81
C GLN A 71 12.29 10.30 13.46
N GLN A 72 12.30 11.63 13.54
CA GLN A 72 11.17 12.46 13.14
C GLN A 72 10.83 12.30 11.64
N THR A 73 11.78 11.93 10.79
CA THR A 73 11.51 11.64 9.37
C THR A 73 10.63 10.40 9.18
N LEU A 74 10.75 9.41 10.07
CA LEU A 74 9.83 8.28 10.10
C LEU A 74 8.44 8.71 10.57
N SER A 75 8.39 9.54 11.61
CA SER A 75 7.12 10.03 12.16
C SER A 75 6.33 10.83 11.13
N ILE A 76 6.99 11.72 10.37
CA ILE A 76 6.33 12.52 9.34
C ILE A 76 5.86 11.65 8.16
N TYR A 77 6.65 10.64 7.79
CA TYR A 77 6.24 9.65 6.78
C TYR A 77 4.97 8.91 7.22
N LEU A 78 4.93 8.39 8.46
CA LEU A 78 3.78 7.65 8.99
C LEU A 78 2.56 8.54 9.16
N ALA A 79 2.72 9.79 9.59
CA ALA A 79 1.64 10.76 9.68
C ALA A 79 1.05 11.08 8.30
N ALA A 80 1.89 11.33 7.30
CA ALA A 80 1.46 11.56 5.92
C ALA A 80 0.73 10.34 5.36
N PHE A 81 1.26 9.13 5.57
CA PHE A 81 0.64 7.87 5.20
C PHE A 81 -0.76 7.73 5.84
N ALA A 82 -0.87 7.93 7.14
CA ALA A 82 -2.14 7.81 7.86
C ALA A 82 -3.19 8.81 7.37
N CYS A 83 -2.82 10.09 7.26
CA CYS A 83 -3.73 11.14 6.77
C CYS A 83 -4.21 10.85 5.34
N THR A 84 -3.29 10.46 4.45
CA THR A 84 -3.63 10.20 3.05
C THR A 84 -4.45 8.91 2.89
N SER A 85 -4.23 7.89 3.72
CA SER A 85 -4.98 6.64 3.67
C SER A 85 -6.50 6.83 3.84
N LEU A 86 -6.91 7.86 4.57
CA LEU A 86 -8.33 8.20 4.75
C LEU A 86 -8.97 8.78 3.48
N LEU A 87 -8.17 9.46 2.65
CA LEU A 87 -8.64 10.18 1.46
C LEU A 87 -8.46 9.36 0.18
N ILE A 88 -7.42 8.53 0.12
CA ILE A 88 -7.03 7.81 -1.10
C ILE A 88 -8.09 6.81 -1.56
N GLY A 89 -8.88 6.26 -0.63
CA GLY A 89 -10.01 5.39 -0.94
C GLY A 89 -11.02 6.11 -1.82
N ALA A 90 -11.54 7.25 -1.36
CA ALA A 90 -12.49 8.07 -2.10
C ALA A 90 -11.92 8.58 -3.42
N ALA A 91 -10.64 9.01 -3.42
CA ALA A 91 -9.97 9.43 -4.65
C ALA A 91 -9.90 8.29 -5.67
N SER A 92 -9.59 7.06 -5.23
CA SER A 92 -9.53 5.90 -6.12
C SER A 92 -10.88 5.44 -6.65
N ASP A 93 -11.95 5.72 -5.91
CA ASP A 93 -13.33 5.50 -6.39
C ASP A 93 -13.72 6.51 -7.47
N ALA A 94 -13.34 7.78 -7.30
CA ALA A 94 -13.67 8.87 -8.21
C ALA A 94 -12.84 8.87 -9.50
N PHE A 95 -11.53 8.67 -9.40
CA PHE A 95 -10.58 8.78 -10.52
C PHE A 95 -10.16 7.43 -11.11
N GLY A 96 -10.61 6.32 -10.51
CA GLY A 96 -10.31 4.96 -10.95
C GLY A 96 -9.06 4.36 -10.27
N ARG A 97 -9.18 3.08 -9.86
CA ARG A 97 -8.17 2.34 -9.09
C ARG A 97 -6.77 2.37 -9.73
N LYS A 98 -6.70 2.07 -11.06
CA LYS A 98 -5.43 2.00 -11.77
C LYS A 98 -4.73 3.35 -11.88
N ALA A 99 -5.48 4.42 -12.17
CA ALA A 99 -4.92 5.76 -12.34
C ALA A 99 -4.33 6.27 -11.04
N VAL A 100 -5.07 6.16 -9.94
CA VAL A 100 -4.61 6.60 -8.62
C VAL A 100 -3.40 5.77 -8.15
N LEU A 101 -3.42 4.46 -8.33
CA LEU A 101 -2.30 3.60 -7.96
C LEU A 101 -1.04 3.92 -8.78
N ALA A 102 -1.17 4.05 -10.11
CA ALA A 102 -0.05 4.38 -10.98
C ALA A 102 0.56 5.76 -10.65
N LEU A 103 -0.29 6.77 -10.46
CA LEU A 103 0.16 8.10 -10.04
C LEU A 103 0.90 8.05 -8.70
N SER A 104 0.33 7.36 -7.71
CA SER A 104 0.96 7.24 -6.39
C SER A 104 2.28 6.50 -6.46
N MET A 105 2.40 5.42 -7.23
CA MET A 105 3.67 4.71 -7.40
C MET A 105 4.72 5.58 -8.13
N THR A 106 4.29 6.40 -9.09
CA THR A 106 5.18 7.37 -9.75
C THR A 106 5.67 8.42 -8.76
N VAL A 107 4.77 9.01 -7.96
CA VAL A 107 5.14 9.98 -6.92
C VAL A 107 6.06 9.35 -5.88
N PHE A 108 5.81 8.10 -5.49
CA PHE A 108 6.68 7.33 -4.60
C PHE A 108 8.10 7.20 -5.17
N ALA A 109 8.22 6.78 -6.42
CA ALA A 109 9.52 6.63 -7.09
C ALA A 109 10.25 7.98 -7.23
N VAL A 110 9.54 9.04 -7.61
CA VAL A 110 10.12 10.41 -7.67
C VAL A 110 10.59 10.87 -6.29
N SER A 111 9.80 10.60 -5.24
CA SER A 111 10.19 10.94 -3.87
C SER A 111 11.42 10.16 -3.40
N SER A 112 11.54 8.91 -3.81
CA SER A 112 12.71 8.07 -3.54
C SER A 112 13.97 8.67 -4.19
N LEU A 113 13.88 9.07 -5.47
CA LEU A 113 14.96 9.78 -6.14
C LEU A 113 15.25 11.14 -5.48
N GLY A 114 14.22 11.85 -5.04
CA GLY A 114 14.38 13.10 -4.29
C GLY A 114 15.17 12.92 -3.00
N LEU A 115 14.96 11.83 -2.27
CA LEU A 115 15.72 11.48 -1.07
C LEU A 115 17.19 11.19 -1.39
N LEU A 116 17.47 10.58 -2.54
CA LEU A 116 18.83 10.30 -3.00
C LEU A 116 19.65 11.59 -3.18
N PHE A 117 19.00 12.65 -3.69
CA PHE A 117 19.62 13.94 -3.98
C PHE A 117 19.33 15.04 -2.94
N ALA A 118 18.78 14.67 -1.78
CA ALA A 118 18.52 15.64 -0.73
C ALA A 118 19.85 16.13 -0.12
N ASP A 119 20.07 17.44 -0.21
CA ASP A 119 21.30 18.09 0.29
C ASP A 119 21.13 18.68 1.70
N SER A 120 19.90 18.72 2.20
CA SER A 120 19.59 19.20 3.55
C SER A 120 18.58 18.31 4.26
N MET A 121 18.58 18.38 5.59
CA MET A 121 17.62 17.64 6.42
C MET A 121 16.18 18.09 6.16
N GLU A 122 15.96 19.37 5.85
CA GLU A 122 14.65 19.91 5.48
C GLU A 122 14.14 19.31 4.17
N ALA A 123 15.00 19.23 3.14
CA ALA A 123 14.66 18.56 1.89
C ALA A 123 14.34 17.07 2.11
N PHE A 124 15.10 16.41 2.97
CA PHE A 124 14.87 15.02 3.35
C PHE A 124 13.50 14.86 4.03
N PHE A 125 13.11 15.75 4.94
CA PHE A 125 11.77 15.77 5.56
C PHE A 125 10.66 15.92 4.52
N ILE A 126 10.80 16.86 3.58
CA ILE A 126 9.79 17.10 2.54
C ILE A 126 9.60 15.85 1.69
N TRP A 127 10.69 15.25 1.22
CA TRP A 127 10.60 14.03 0.40
C TRP A 127 10.02 12.85 1.17
N ARG A 128 10.33 12.70 2.46
CA ARG A 128 9.74 11.67 3.33
C ARG A 128 8.24 11.87 3.53
N PHE A 129 7.80 13.12 3.66
CA PHE A 129 6.38 13.44 3.74
C PHE A 129 5.64 13.06 2.43
N VAL A 130 6.15 13.49 1.28
CA VAL A 130 5.56 13.17 -0.04
C VAL A 130 5.56 11.68 -0.30
N MET A 131 6.65 10.99 0.05
CA MET A 131 6.76 9.54 -0.05
C MET A 131 5.72 8.82 0.81
N GLY A 132 5.49 9.28 2.04
CA GLY A 132 4.47 8.75 2.94
C GLY A 132 3.06 8.90 2.38
N MET A 133 2.75 10.06 1.81
CA MET A 133 1.47 10.27 1.12
C MET A 133 1.27 9.27 -0.03
N ALA A 134 2.26 9.10 -0.87
CA ALA A 134 2.21 8.21 -2.02
C ALA A 134 2.09 6.73 -1.61
N ALA A 135 2.78 6.32 -0.56
CA ALA A 135 2.79 4.96 -0.04
C ALA A 135 1.41 4.46 0.43
N ALA A 136 0.54 5.37 0.86
CA ALA A 136 -0.80 5.04 1.35
C ALA A 136 -1.69 4.36 0.28
N ALA A 137 -1.45 4.63 -0.99
CA ALA A 137 -2.24 4.03 -2.07
C ALA A 137 -2.05 2.51 -2.18
N GLY A 138 -0.85 2.00 -1.90
CA GLY A 138 -0.55 0.57 -1.99
C GLY A 138 -1.59 -0.29 -1.28
N PRO A 139 -1.66 -0.30 0.04
CA PRO A 139 -2.58 -1.16 0.79
C PRO A 139 -4.05 -0.79 0.59
N VAL A 140 -4.40 0.50 0.48
CA VAL A 140 -5.80 0.93 0.37
C VAL A 140 -6.40 0.55 -0.97
N VAL A 141 -5.71 0.89 -2.07
CA VAL A 141 -6.24 0.65 -3.42
C VAL A 141 -6.18 -0.84 -3.78
N THR A 142 -5.15 -1.58 -3.35
CA THR A 142 -5.10 -3.02 -3.60
C THR A 142 -6.22 -3.78 -2.91
N GLN A 143 -6.57 -3.44 -1.65
CA GLN A 143 -7.71 -4.03 -0.98
C GLN A 143 -9.05 -3.70 -1.67
N ALA A 144 -9.16 -2.48 -2.20
CA ALA A 144 -10.33 -2.09 -2.99
C ALA A 144 -10.42 -2.90 -4.29
N ILE A 145 -9.31 -3.06 -5.04
CA ILE A 145 -9.26 -3.90 -6.25
C ILE A 145 -9.68 -5.34 -5.94
N VAL A 146 -9.24 -5.90 -4.81
CA VAL A 146 -9.63 -7.26 -4.42
C VAL A 146 -11.14 -7.36 -4.22
N ARG A 147 -11.73 -6.42 -3.48
CA ARG A 147 -13.18 -6.41 -3.23
C ARG A 147 -14.01 -6.16 -4.49
N ASP A 148 -13.48 -5.39 -5.43
CA ASP A 148 -14.17 -5.11 -6.70
C ASP A 148 -14.14 -6.31 -7.65
N ARG A 149 -13.05 -7.10 -7.65
CA ARG A 149 -12.83 -8.19 -8.61
C ARG A 149 -13.27 -9.56 -8.11
N TRP A 150 -13.12 -9.83 -6.84
CA TRP A 150 -13.39 -11.16 -6.25
C TRP A 150 -14.33 -11.06 -5.06
N SER A 151 -15.01 -12.18 -4.76
CA SER A 151 -15.94 -12.29 -3.64
C SER A 151 -15.71 -13.58 -2.86
N GLY A 152 -16.33 -13.66 -1.68
CA GLY A 152 -16.30 -14.88 -0.86
C GLY A 152 -14.90 -15.35 -0.49
N GLY A 153 -14.68 -16.66 -0.60
CA GLY A 153 -13.43 -17.29 -0.18
C GLY A 153 -12.19 -16.87 -0.98
N ASP A 154 -12.34 -16.51 -2.25
CA ASP A 154 -11.21 -16.11 -3.09
C ASP A 154 -10.71 -14.70 -2.74
N ALA A 155 -11.62 -13.76 -2.47
CA ALA A 155 -11.23 -12.45 -1.95
C ALA A 155 -10.54 -12.57 -0.59
N ALA A 156 -11.07 -13.40 0.32
CA ALA A 156 -10.50 -13.62 1.64
C ALA A 156 -9.08 -14.18 1.57
N LYS A 157 -8.79 -15.13 0.67
CA LYS A 157 -7.44 -15.69 0.47
C LYS A 157 -6.43 -14.64 0.03
N ILE A 158 -6.81 -13.76 -0.93
CA ILE A 158 -5.91 -12.71 -1.40
C ILE A 158 -5.66 -11.69 -0.30
N ILE A 159 -6.69 -11.26 0.42
CA ILE A 159 -6.56 -10.31 1.53
C ILE A 159 -5.65 -10.90 2.62
N ALA A 160 -5.81 -12.19 2.94
CA ALA A 160 -4.95 -12.87 3.90
C ALA A 160 -3.48 -12.90 3.44
N LEU A 161 -3.22 -13.19 2.16
CA LEU A 161 -1.86 -13.15 1.60
C LEU A 161 -1.26 -11.75 1.66
N ILE A 162 -2.05 -10.72 1.28
CA ILE A 162 -1.64 -9.32 1.40
C ILE A 162 -1.28 -8.99 2.85
N ALA A 163 -2.11 -9.41 3.80
CA ALA A 163 -1.87 -9.15 5.22
C ALA A 163 -0.57 -9.81 5.74
N VAL A 164 -0.30 -11.05 5.31
CA VAL A 164 0.95 -11.76 5.66
C VAL A 164 2.17 -11.03 5.09
N ILE A 165 2.17 -10.67 3.81
CA ILE A 165 3.32 -10.00 3.17
C ILE A 165 3.49 -8.58 3.75
N PHE A 166 2.40 -7.85 3.97
CA PHE A 166 2.41 -6.55 4.62
C PHE A 166 3.00 -6.62 6.04
N GLY A 167 2.66 -7.65 6.82
CA GLY A 167 3.19 -7.86 8.16
C GLY A 167 4.66 -8.32 8.18
N LEU A 168 5.12 -9.04 7.14
CA LEU A 168 6.52 -9.48 7.02
C LEU A 168 7.45 -8.35 6.54
N ALA A 169 6.95 -7.41 5.75
CA ALA A 169 7.76 -6.33 5.16
C ALA A 169 8.55 -5.53 6.22
N PRO A 170 7.95 -5.07 7.34
CA PRO A 170 8.70 -4.37 8.38
C PRO A 170 9.79 -5.22 9.06
N ALA A 171 9.64 -6.53 9.11
CA ALA A 171 10.62 -7.43 9.71
C ALA A 171 11.83 -7.67 8.77
N LEU A 172 11.58 -7.77 7.47
CA LEU A 172 12.62 -8.00 6.47
C LEU A 172 13.33 -6.71 6.07
N ALA A 173 12.63 -5.58 6.08
CA ALA A 173 13.16 -4.30 5.62
C ALA A 173 14.45 -3.84 6.33
N PRO A 174 14.58 -3.91 7.67
CA PRO A 174 15.82 -3.54 8.32
C PRO A 174 17.01 -4.45 7.98
N VAL A 175 16.76 -5.73 7.72
CA VAL A 175 17.82 -6.68 7.32
C VAL A 175 18.36 -6.28 5.95
N VAL A 176 17.49 -6.09 4.97
CA VAL A 176 17.87 -5.66 3.62
C VAL A 176 18.50 -4.28 3.65
N GLY A 177 17.90 -3.33 4.37
CA GLY A 177 18.41 -1.98 4.50
C GLY A 177 19.76 -1.90 5.20
N GLY A 178 19.99 -2.73 6.21
CA GLY A 178 21.28 -2.85 6.89
C GLY A 178 22.38 -3.35 5.96
N GLU A 179 22.13 -4.42 5.19
CA GLU A 179 23.08 -4.94 4.20
C GLU A 179 23.40 -3.90 3.11
N LEU A 180 22.37 -3.21 2.61
CA LEU A 180 22.57 -2.12 1.63
C LEU A 180 23.41 -0.98 2.21
N THR A 181 23.15 -0.58 3.46
CA THR A 181 23.88 0.47 4.14
C THR A 181 25.36 0.11 4.29
N VAL A 182 25.66 -1.10 4.77
CA VAL A 182 27.03 -1.56 5.01
C VAL A 182 27.85 -1.65 3.71
N HIS A 183 27.25 -2.13 2.63
CA HIS A 183 27.99 -2.41 1.39
C HIS A 183 27.95 -1.27 0.38
N LEU A 184 26.88 -0.47 0.34
CA LEU A 184 26.65 0.55 -0.70
C LEU A 184 26.38 1.95 -0.13
N GLY A 185 26.33 2.07 1.20
CA GLY A 185 25.96 3.31 1.89
C GLY A 185 24.45 3.55 1.96
N TRP A 186 24.02 4.39 2.88
CA TRP A 186 22.60 4.60 3.21
C TRP A 186 21.73 5.10 2.04
N ARG A 187 22.32 5.83 1.09
CA ARG A 187 21.60 6.32 -0.09
C ARG A 187 21.08 5.20 -0.99
N SER A 188 21.75 4.05 -1.03
CA SER A 188 21.35 2.90 -1.84
C SER A 188 19.97 2.34 -1.50
N ILE A 189 19.52 2.55 -0.25
CA ILE A 189 18.19 2.13 0.22
C ILE A 189 17.07 2.79 -0.59
N PHE A 190 17.30 4.00 -1.09
CA PHE A 190 16.30 4.76 -1.86
C PHE A 190 16.36 4.49 -3.37
N ILE A 191 17.31 3.69 -3.84
CA ILE A 191 17.39 3.23 -5.24
C ILE A 191 16.72 1.86 -5.39
N PHE A 192 16.75 1.06 -4.33
CA PHE A 192 16.22 -0.31 -4.29
C PHE A 192 14.70 -0.32 -4.10
#